data_3173c6cc14e46819b0a9f983496b92b4
#
_entry.id   3173c6cc14e46819b0a9f983496b92b4
#
_cell.length_a   1.000
_cell.length_b   1.000
_cell.length_c   1.000
_cell.angle_alpha   90.00
_cell.angle_beta   90.00
_cell.angle_gamma   90.00
#
_symmetry.space_group_name_H-M   'P 1'
#
loop_
_entity.id
_entity.type
_entity.pdbx_description
1 polymer ?
#
loop_
_entity_poly.entity_id
_entity_poly.type
_entity_poly.pdbx_seq_one_letter_code
_entity_poly.pdbx_strand_id
1 'polypeptide(L)'
;MSHWNNLPQLRLGVYPTPFYRLENISRIYNKSIWIKRDDLCGVALGGNKVRKLEYLLADAQKQGCDTVFTTGGAQSNHAMLTAACAARLGLRCVLILKKRGVTDHKGNLVLDDIFGAQVEFMDTDSYEDIYAEMRKRCEVLASQGHKGYIIPVGGSTALGSIGYAECVREPVSYTHLR
;
A
#
# COMPACT_ATOMS: atom_id res chain seq x y z
N MET A 1 -11.06 21.84 12.50
CA MET A 1 -11.24 20.65 11.63
C MET A 1 -9.99 20.52 10.77
N SER A 2 -9.38 19.34 10.69
CA SER A 2 -8.12 19.17 9.95
C SER A 2 -8.37 19.26 8.44
N HIS A 3 -7.48 19.93 7.71
CA HIS A 3 -7.59 20.18 6.26
C HIS A 3 -7.70 18.89 5.41
N TRP A 4 -7.32 17.72 5.93
CA TRP A 4 -7.39 16.45 5.19
C TRP A 4 -8.74 15.73 5.25
N ASN A 5 -9.71 16.20 6.03
CA ASN A 5 -11.04 15.58 6.09
C ASN A 5 -11.81 15.66 4.75
N ASN A 6 -11.38 16.51 3.83
CA ASN A 6 -11.99 16.69 2.50
C ASN A 6 -11.22 15.97 1.39
N LEU A 7 -10.15 15.23 1.72
CA LEU A 7 -9.42 14.49 0.72
C LEU A 7 -10.18 13.21 0.34
N PRO A 8 -10.18 12.85 -0.95
CA PRO A 8 -10.80 11.60 -1.38
C PRO A 8 -10.13 10.42 -0.71
N GLN A 9 -10.92 9.53 -0.13
CA GLN A 9 -10.50 8.30 0.53
C GLN A 9 -11.42 7.16 0.13
N LEU A 10 -10.84 6.03 -0.22
CA LEU A 10 -11.56 4.77 -0.40
C LEU A 10 -11.63 4.02 0.93
N ARG A 11 -12.70 3.25 1.10
CA ARG A 11 -12.82 2.34 2.23
C ARG A 11 -12.46 0.92 1.80
N LEU A 12 -11.17 0.59 1.83
CA LEU A 12 -10.66 -0.73 1.44
C LEU A 12 -10.54 -1.67 2.63
N GLY A 13 -10.06 -1.16 3.76
CA GLY A 13 -9.90 -1.94 4.98
C GLY A 13 -11.12 -1.88 5.89
N VAL A 14 -11.12 -2.78 6.88
CA VAL A 14 -12.08 -2.79 8.00
C VAL A 14 -11.43 -2.05 9.17
N TYR A 15 -11.99 -0.91 9.51
CA TYR A 15 -11.51 -0.06 10.59
C TYR A 15 -12.64 0.27 11.57
N PRO A 16 -12.26 0.49 12.80
CA PRO A 16 -10.92 0.55 13.36
C PRO A 16 -10.33 -0.85 13.58
N THR A 17 -9.02 -1.02 13.35
CA THR A 17 -8.35 -2.27 13.67
C THR A 17 -8.15 -2.41 15.18
N PRO A 18 -8.06 -3.63 15.74
CA PRO A 18 -7.88 -3.83 17.17
C PRO A 18 -6.64 -3.11 17.70
N PHE A 19 -6.77 -2.60 18.94
CA PHE A 19 -5.70 -1.93 19.66
C PHE A 19 -5.70 -2.41 21.12
N TYR A 20 -4.61 -3.04 21.56
CA TYR A 20 -4.51 -3.60 22.90
C TYR A 20 -3.09 -3.65 23.43
N ARG A 21 -2.96 -3.76 24.74
CA ARG A 21 -1.68 -3.84 25.42
C ARG A 21 -1.05 -5.24 25.23
N LEU A 22 0.25 -5.28 25.00
CA LEU A 22 1.05 -6.50 24.97
C LEU A 22 1.60 -6.78 26.38
N GLU A 23 0.90 -7.61 27.16
CA GLU A 23 1.17 -7.78 28.59
C GLU A 23 2.55 -8.34 28.88
N ASN A 24 2.98 -9.40 28.15
CA ASN A 24 4.28 -10.05 28.39
C ASN A 24 5.45 -9.12 28.07
N ILE A 25 5.42 -8.46 26.91
CA ILE A 25 6.47 -7.52 26.50
C ILE A 25 6.48 -6.30 27.44
N SER A 26 5.30 -5.79 27.81
CA SER A 26 5.17 -4.67 28.75
C SER A 26 5.83 -4.99 30.09
N ARG A 27 5.67 -6.21 30.60
CA ARG A 27 6.29 -6.67 31.84
C ARG A 27 7.81 -6.82 31.72
N ILE A 28 8.29 -7.43 30.62
CA ILE A 28 9.74 -7.65 30.40
C ILE A 28 10.50 -6.30 30.36
N TYR A 29 9.93 -5.32 29.67
CA TYR A 29 10.58 -4.00 29.52
C TYR A 29 10.17 -2.97 30.56
N ASN A 30 9.30 -3.33 31.50
CA ASN A 30 8.71 -2.41 32.49
C ASN A 30 8.15 -1.13 31.84
N LYS A 31 7.42 -1.30 30.73
CA LYS A 31 6.82 -0.22 29.93
C LYS A 31 5.40 -0.61 29.50
N SER A 32 4.54 0.37 29.26
CA SER A 32 3.24 0.12 28.63
C SER A 32 3.41 0.07 27.11
N ILE A 33 3.44 -1.13 26.55
CA ILE A 33 3.61 -1.38 25.11
C ILE A 33 2.28 -1.85 24.53
N TRP A 34 1.83 -1.17 23.48
CA TRP A 34 0.56 -1.42 22.81
C TRP A 34 0.79 -1.79 21.36
N ILE A 35 -0.13 -2.55 20.79
CA ILE A 35 -0.12 -2.91 19.38
C ILE A 35 -1.40 -2.48 18.67
N LYS A 36 -1.25 -1.87 17.51
CA LYS A 36 -2.31 -1.61 16.54
C LYS A 36 -2.26 -2.68 15.46
N ARG A 37 -3.32 -3.50 15.35
CA ARG A 37 -3.35 -4.71 14.54
C ARG A 37 -3.82 -4.42 13.10
N ASP A 38 -3.02 -3.67 12.33
CA ASP A 38 -3.33 -3.38 10.92
C ASP A 38 -3.19 -4.62 10.02
N ASP A 39 -2.56 -5.67 10.49
CA ASP A 39 -2.60 -7.00 9.88
C ASP A 39 -4.02 -7.59 9.82
N LEU A 40 -4.94 -7.12 10.67
CA LEU A 40 -6.34 -7.55 10.71
C LEU A 40 -7.28 -6.61 9.94
N CYS A 41 -6.78 -5.79 9.04
CA CYS A 41 -7.60 -4.84 8.28
C CYS A 41 -8.48 -5.49 7.19
N GLY A 42 -8.41 -6.81 6.99
CA GLY A 42 -9.33 -7.55 6.10
C GLY A 42 -9.04 -7.41 4.60
N VAL A 43 -7.85 -6.92 4.21
CA VAL A 43 -7.42 -6.86 2.80
C VAL A 43 -6.26 -7.83 2.60
N ALA A 44 -6.43 -8.86 1.79
CA ALA A 44 -5.45 -9.91 1.55
C ALA A 44 -4.85 -10.44 2.88
N LEU A 45 -3.53 -10.44 3.03
CA LEU A 45 -2.87 -10.81 4.28
C LEU A 45 -2.82 -9.67 5.31
N GLY A 46 -3.47 -8.56 5.04
CA GLY A 46 -3.46 -7.39 5.91
C GLY A 46 -2.14 -6.63 5.91
N GLY A 47 -2.10 -5.55 6.68
CA GLY A 47 -0.89 -4.78 6.89
C GLY A 47 -1.05 -3.28 6.73
N ASN A 48 -0.04 -2.60 7.18
CA ASN A 48 0.00 -1.16 7.33
C ASN A 48 -0.12 -0.35 6.01
N LYS A 49 0.05 -0.97 4.86
CA LYS A 49 0.04 -0.27 3.58
C LYS A 49 -1.36 0.05 3.07
N VAL A 50 -2.37 -0.70 3.50
CA VAL A 50 -3.77 -0.48 3.09
C VAL A 50 -4.21 0.95 3.41
N ARG A 51 -3.85 1.49 4.58
CA ARG A 51 -4.19 2.87 4.96
C ARG A 51 -3.64 3.92 4.00
N LYS A 52 -2.43 3.71 3.48
CA LYS A 52 -1.83 4.59 2.47
C LYS A 52 -2.53 4.44 1.12
N LEU A 53 -2.82 3.20 0.75
CA LEU A 53 -3.46 2.87 -0.53
C LEU A 53 -4.88 3.42 -0.63
N GLU A 54 -5.61 3.54 0.47
CA GLU A 54 -6.94 4.16 0.49
C GLU A 54 -6.94 5.59 -0.07
N TYR A 55 -5.91 6.37 0.21
CA TYR A 55 -5.76 7.73 -0.30
C TYR A 55 -5.13 7.77 -1.70
N LEU A 56 -4.09 6.96 -1.93
CA LEU A 56 -3.38 6.95 -3.21
C LEU A 56 -4.27 6.41 -4.35
N LEU A 57 -5.03 5.36 -4.09
CA LEU A 57 -5.94 4.80 -5.08
C LEU A 57 -7.20 5.67 -5.28
N ALA A 58 -7.65 6.37 -4.23
CA ALA A 58 -8.69 7.38 -4.38
C ALA A 58 -8.23 8.53 -5.30
N ASP A 59 -6.98 8.96 -5.16
CA ASP A 59 -6.40 9.97 -6.04
C ASP A 59 -6.23 9.47 -7.47
N ALA A 60 -5.77 8.23 -7.64
CA ALA A 60 -5.69 7.59 -8.96
C ALA A 60 -7.05 7.56 -9.67
N GLN A 61 -8.12 7.13 -8.97
CA GLN A 61 -9.48 7.14 -9.52
C GLN A 61 -9.99 8.54 -9.83
N LYS A 62 -9.75 9.51 -8.94
CA LYS A 62 -10.11 10.91 -9.17
C LYS A 62 -9.45 11.49 -10.42
N GLN A 63 -8.23 11.05 -10.71
CA GLN A 63 -7.50 11.42 -11.91
C GLN A 63 -7.95 10.65 -13.16
N GLY A 64 -8.85 9.68 -13.04
CA GLY A 64 -9.31 8.83 -14.14
C GLY A 64 -8.26 7.81 -14.61
N CYS A 65 -7.36 7.38 -13.70
CA CYS A 65 -6.37 6.36 -14.02
C CYS A 65 -7.00 4.96 -14.00
N ASP A 66 -6.62 4.12 -14.95
CA ASP A 66 -7.07 2.73 -15.11
C ASP A 66 -5.97 1.71 -14.78
N THR A 67 -4.75 2.16 -14.66
CA THR A 67 -3.57 1.34 -14.41
C THR A 67 -2.74 1.95 -13.28
N VAL A 68 -2.33 1.14 -12.31
CA VAL A 68 -1.44 1.54 -11.23
C VAL A 68 -0.10 0.82 -11.35
N PHE A 69 0.98 1.56 -11.12
CA PHE A 69 2.35 1.05 -11.08
C PHE A 69 2.90 1.18 -9.68
N THR A 70 3.62 0.16 -9.21
CA THR A 70 4.42 0.30 -7.99
C THR A 70 5.65 -0.58 -8.02
N THR A 71 6.50 -0.45 -7.00
CA THR A 71 7.76 -1.17 -6.88
C THR A 71 8.04 -1.63 -5.47
N GLY A 72 8.99 -2.54 -5.35
CA GLY A 72 9.52 -3.08 -4.11
C GLY A 72 10.51 -4.20 -4.38
N GLY A 73 10.91 -4.92 -3.36
CA GLY A 73 11.53 -6.24 -3.52
C GLY A 73 10.47 -7.30 -3.83
N ALA A 74 10.88 -8.48 -4.25
CA ALA A 74 9.99 -9.59 -4.63
C ALA A 74 8.99 -10.02 -3.54
N GLN A 75 9.33 -9.86 -2.28
CA GLN A 75 8.45 -10.19 -1.14
C GLN A 75 7.82 -8.94 -0.51
N SER A 76 7.64 -7.87 -1.30
CA SER A 76 7.10 -6.60 -0.82
C SER A 76 5.62 -6.71 -0.44
N ASN A 77 5.30 -6.54 0.83
CA ASN A 77 3.90 -6.41 1.28
C ASN A 77 3.20 -5.19 0.66
N HIS A 78 3.96 -4.14 0.30
CA HIS A 78 3.39 -2.98 -0.37
C HIS A 78 2.93 -3.34 -1.78
N ALA A 79 3.76 -4.03 -2.55
CA ALA A 79 3.42 -4.46 -3.91
C ALA A 79 2.19 -5.38 -3.89
N MET A 80 2.22 -6.42 -3.07
CA MET A 80 1.13 -7.38 -2.91
C MET A 80 -0.19 -6.70 -2.50
N LEU A 81 -0.16 -5.80 -1.51
CA LEU A 81 -1.37 -5.08 -1.10
C LEU A 81 -1.85 -4.09 -2.16
N THR A 82 -0.94 -3.52 -2.96
CA THR A 82 -1.34 -2.69 -4.12
C THR A 82 -2.05 -3.53 -5.16
N ALA A 83 -1.54 -4.73 -5.48
CA ALA A 83 -2.19 -5.67 -6.39
C ALA A 83 -3.60 -6.06 -5.91
N ALA A 84 -3.72 -6.46 -4.63
CA ALA A 84 -5.01 -6.82 -4.04
C ALA A 84 -6.03 -5.67 -4.07
N CYS A 85 -5.60 -4.46 -3.73
CA CYS A 85 -6.47 -3.29 -3.76
C CYS A 85 -6.86 -2.88 -5.19
N ALA A 86 -5.92 -2.96 -6.14
CA ALA A 86 -6.17 -2.69 -7.55
C ALA A 86 -7.19 -3.67 -8.14
N ALA A 87 -7.02 -4.97 -7.88
CA ALA A 87 -7.96 -6.02 -8.29
C ALA A 87 -9.37 -5.74 -7.77
N ARG A 88 -9.51 -5.39 -6.50
CA ARG A 88 -10.81 -5.03 -5.90
C ARG A 88 -11.47 -3.81 -6.56
N LEU A 89 -10.67 -2.89 -7.10
CA LEU A 89 -11.15 -1.65 -7.74
C LEU A 89 -11.29 -1.76 -9.25
N GLY A 90 -10.99 -2.93 -9.85
CA GLY A 90 -11.00 -3.12 -11.30
C GLY A 90 -9.89 -2.36 -12.03
N LEU A 91 -8.80 -2.00 -11.34
CA LEU A 91 -7.65 -1.34 -11.92
C LEU A 91 -6.61 -2.38 -12.36
N ARG A 92 -5.94 -2.13 -13.48
CA ARG A 92 -4.75 -2.90 -13.84
C ARG A 92 -3.61 -2.57 -12.89
N CYS A 93 -2.82 -3.58 -12.52
CA CYS A 93 -1.68 -3.41 -11.63
C CYS A 93 -0.41 -3.94 -12.28
N VAL A 94 0.61 -3.11 -12.36
CA VAL A 94 1.93 -3.47 -12.86
C VAL A 94 2.95 -3.29 -11.74
N LEU A 95 3.61 -4.37 -11.38
CA LEU A 95 4.62 -4.42 -10.34
C LEU A 95 6.00 -4.52 -10.98
N ILE A 96 6.80 -3.46 -10.93
CA ILE A 96 8.19 -3.48 -11.41
C ILE A 96 9.08 -3.67 -10.18
N LEU A 97 9.49 -4.91 -9.95
CA LEU A 97 10.18 -5.33 -8.74
C LEU A 97 11.70 -5.43 -8.95
N LYS A 98 12.46 -5.20 -7.87
CA LYS A 98 13.91 -5.44 -7.87
C LYS A 98 14.20 -6.94 -7.89
N LYS A 99 15.06 -7.38 -8.83
CA LYS A 99 15.38 -8.80 -9.03
C LYS A 99 16.18 -9.43 -7.90
N ARG A 100 16.85 -8.69 -7.08
CA ARG A 100 17.76 -9.15 -6.00
C ARG A 100 17.50 -10.57 -5.50
N GLY A 101 18.27 -11.55 -6.01
CA GLY A 101 18.35 -12.92 -5.50
C GLY A 101 17.07 -13.74 -5.55
N VAL A 102 16.04 -13.27 -6.27
CA VAL A 102 14.77 -13.99 -6.38
C VAL A 102 14.84 -14.93 -7.56
N THR A 103 14.78 -16.22 -7.25
CA THR A 103 14.73 -17.28 -8.27
C THR A 103 13.41 -18.04 -8.21
N ASP A 104 12.72 -17.99 -7.08
CA ASP A 104 11.56 -18.83 -6.81
C ASP A 104 10.27 -18.03 -6.80
N HIS A 105 9.26 -18.56 -7.48
CA HIS A 105 7.89 -18.05 -7.45
C HIS A 105 7.17 -18.55 -6.19
N LYS A 106 7.33 -17.82 -5.09
CA LYS A 106 6.76 -18.16 -3.77
C LYS A 106 6.36 -16.92 -2.97
N GLY A 107 5.62 -17.12 -1.90
CA GLY A 107 5.22 -16.05 -0.97
C GLY A 107 4.37 -14.98 -1.66
N ASN A 108 4.74 -13.71 -1.53
CA ASN A 108 3.97 -12.61 -2.10
C ASN A 108 3.89 -12.63 -3.63
N LEU A 109 4.86 -13.22 -4.34
CA LEU A 109 4.79 -13.34 -5.79
C LEU A 109 3.61 -14.23 -6.25
N VAL A 110 3.29 -15.28 -5.49
CA VAL A 110 2.10 -16.10 -5.77
C VAL A 110 0.82 -15.29 -5.56
N LEU A 111 0.79 -14.46 -4.53
CA LEU A 111 -0.35 -13.59 -4.27
C LEU A 111 -0.51 -12.49 -5.32
N ASP A 112 0.61 -11.93 -5.79
CA ASP A 112 0.61 -10.94 -6.86
C ASP A 112 -0.06 -11.50 -8.13
N ASP A 113 0.25 -12.75 -8.49
CA ASP A 113 -0.39 -13.44 -9.62
C ASP A 113 -1.87 -13.75 -9.37
N ILE A 114 -2.22 -14.23 -8.17
CA ILE A 114 -3.62 -14.49 -7.78
C ILE A 114 -4.46 -13.22 -7.91
N PHE A 115 -3.89 -12.06 -7.56
CA PHE A 115 -4.56 -10.76 -7.70
C PHE A 115 -4.50 -10.20 -9.12
N GLY A 116 -3.90 -10.92 -10.07
CA GLY A 116 -3.85 -10.55 -11.48
C GLY A 116 -2.89 -9.38 -11.78
N ALA A 117 -1.89 -9.16 -10.94
CA ALA A 117 -0.87 -8.16 -11.21
C ALA A 117 0.11 -8.66 -12.29
N GLN A 118 0.51 -7.75 -13.18
CA GLN A 118 1.62 -8.00 -14.09
C GLN A 118 2.93 -7.77 -13.33
N VAL A 119 3.68 -8.84 -13.08
CA VAL A 119 4.95 -8.79 -12.34
C VAL A 119 6.12 -8.79 -13.31
N GLU A 120 7.01 -7.83 -13.15
CA GLU A 120 8.24 -7.72 -13.93
C GLU A 120 9.42 -7.44 -13.00
N PHE A 121 10.59 -7.94 -13.36
CA PHE A 121 11.80 -7.73 -12.59
C PHE A 121 12.78 -6.84 -13.35
N MET A 122 13.33 -5.85 -12.65
CA MET A 122 14.48 -5.07 -13.12
C MET A 122 15.72 -5.42 -12.30
N ASP A 123 16.81 -5.67 -12.99
CA ASP A 123 18.13 -5.94 -12.40
C ASP A 123 18.83 -4.61 -12.11
N THR A 124 18.34 -3.89 -11.12
CA THR A 124 18.87 -2.59 -10.69
C THR A 124 18.67 -2.43 -9.18
N ASP A 125 19.58 -1.70 -8.53
CA ASP A 125 19.44 -1.25 -7.16
C ASP A 125 18.83 0.16 -7.05
N SER A 126 18.71 0.86 -8.18
CA SER A 126 18.19 2.21 -8.27
C SER A 126 16.67 2.23 -8.38
N TYR A 127 16.00 2.87 -7.45
CA TYR A 127 14.57 3.15 -7.61
C TYR A 127 14.30 4.20 -8.69
N GLU A 128 15.25 5.09 -8.96
CA GLU A 128 15.08 6.10 -10.01
C GLU A 128 15.00 5.48 -11.39
N ASP A 129 15.81 4.43 -11.68
CA ASP A 129 15.72 3.68 -12.94
C ASP A 129 14.34 3.03 -13.09
N ILE A 130 13.81 2.46 -12.01
CA ILE A 130 12.47 1.85 -12.01
C ILE A 130 11.40 2.91 -12.24
N TYR A 131 11.51 4.07 -11.62
CA TYR A 131 10.55 5.16 -11.84
C TYR A 131 10.64 5.74 -13.25
N ALA A 132 11.85 5.80 -13.83
CA ALA A 132 12.03 6.20 -15.23
C ALA A 132 11.29 5.24 -16.16
N GLU A 133 11.43 3.93 -15.95
CA GLU A 133 10.70 2.92 -16.73
C GLU A 133 9.18 3.05 -16.54
N MET A 134 8.70 3.25 -15.30
CA MET A 134 7.28 3.47 -15.06
C MET A 134 6.75 4.71 -15.80
N ARG A 135 7.48 5.83 -15.77
CA ARG A 135 7.10 7.05 -16.51
C ARG A 135 6.97 6.78 -18.00
N LYS A 136 7.97 6.11 -18.60
CA LYS A 136 7.95 5.71 -20.01
C LYS A 136 6.72 4.86 -20.34
N ARG A 137 6.36 3.90 -19.48
CA ARG A 137 5.15 3.08 -19.68
C ARG A 137 3.87 3.87 -19.54
N CYS A 138 3.82 4.83 -18.64
CA CYS A 138 2.67 5.73 -18.55
C CYS A 138 2.50 6.56 -19.84
N GLU A 139 3.59 7.00 -20.48
CA GLU A 139 3.54 7.69 -21.77
C GLU A 139 3.01 6.78 -22.89
N VAL A 140 3.48 5.53 -22.94
CA VAL A 140 2.96 4.54 -23.91
C VAL A 140 1.47 4.27 -23.68
N LEU A 141 1.05 4.09 -22.43
CA LEU A 141 -0.36 3.91 -22.10
C LEU A 141 -1.21 5.12 -22.51
N ALA A 142 -0.69 6.33 -22.32
CA ALA A 142 -1.38 7.56 -22.70
C ALA A 142 -1.61 7.64 -24.22
N SER A 143 -0.66 7.20 -25.03
CA SER A 143 -0.82 7.12 -26.49
C SER A 143 -1.90 6.13 -26.94
N GLN A 144 -2.27 5.20 -26.08
CA GLN A 144 -3.30 4.17 -26.29
C GLN A 144 -4.66 4.55 -25.66
N GLY A 145 -4.79 5.75 -25.12
CA GLY A 145 -6.01 6.22 -24.45
C GLY A 145 -6.19 5.72 -23.01
N HIS A 146 -5.13 5.17 -22.41
CA HIS A 146 -5.10 4.70 -21.02
C HIS A 146 -4.33 5.66 -20.12
N LYS A 147 -4.54 5.58 -18.80
CA LYS A 147 -3.86 6.48 -17.86
C LYS A 147 -3.24 5.72 -16.70
N GLY A 148 -1.91 5.82 -16.59
CA GLY A 148 -1.13 5.23 -15.50
C GLY A 148 -1.00 6.14 -14.29
N TYR A 149 -0.98 5.55 -13.09
CA TYR A 149 -0.69 6.21 -11.81
C TYR A 149 0.47 5.53 -11.12
N ILE A 150 1.53 6.28 -10.82
CA ILE A 150 2.73 5.74 -10.16
C ILE A 150 2.61 5.91 -8.65
N ILE A 151 2.60 4.80 -7.93
CA ILE A 151 2.68 4.73 -6.48
C ILE A 151 4.14 4.45 -6.11
N PRO A 152 4.86 5.36 -5.45
CA PRO A 152 6.24 5.12 -5.09
C PRO A 152 6.38 3.99 -4.06
N VAL A 153 7.61 3.51 -3.88
CA VAL A 153 7.93 2.41 -2.98
C VAL A 153 7.33 2.62 -1.58
N GLY A 154 6.59 1.61 -1.11
CA GLY A 154 5.91 1.67 0.18
C GLY A 154 4.77 2.69 0.29
N GLY A 155 4.34 3.33 -0.81
CA GLY A 155 3.32 4.39 -0.80
C GLY A 155 3.71 5.60 0.06
N SER A 156 5.01 5.88 0.17
CA SER A 156 5.55 6.88 1.10
C SER A 156 5.52 8.27 0.46
N THR A 157 4.35 8.88 0.46
CA THR A 157 4.06 10.24 0.00
C THR A 157 3.36 11.03 1.10
N ALA A 158 3.28 12.34 0.95
CA ALA A 158 2.48 13.18 1.84
C ALA A 158 1.02 12.70 1.90
N LEU A 159 0.42 12.42 0.73
CA LEU A 159 -0.95 11.91 0.64
C LEU A 159 -1.11 10.55 1.33
N GLY A 160 -0.23 9.57 1.05
CA GLY A 160 -0.29 8.26 1.69
C GLY A 160 -0.08 8.30 3.21
N SER A 161 0.68 9.29 3.71
CA SER A 161 0.93 9.45 5.14
C SER A 161 -0.31 9.86 5.94
N ILE A 162 -1.32 10.44 5.29
CA ILE A 162 -2.59 10.81 5.93
C ILE A 162 -3.30 9.60 6.52
N GLY A 163 -3.22 8.43 5.85
CA GLY A 163 -3.76 7.18 6.38
C GLY A 163 -3.21 6.81 7.77
N TYR A 164 -1.97 7.25 8.09
CA TYR A 164 -1.40 7.09 9.42
C TYR A 164 -1.84 8.17 10.41
N ALA A 165 -2.10 9.38 9.95
CA ALA A 165 -2.73 10.39 10.80
C ALA A 165 -4.11 9.91 11.30
N GLU A 166 -4.88 9.28 10.42
CA GLU A 166 -6.15 8.65 10.81
C GLU A 166 -5.95 7.44 11.74
N CYS A 167 -4.93 6.62 11.50
CA CYS A 167 -4.59 5.50 12.37
C CYS A 167 -4.34 5.93 13.82
N VAL A 168 -3.68 7.06 14.04
CA VAL A 168 -3.43 7.61 15.38
C VAL A 168 -4.70 8.10 16.05
N ARG A 169 -5.69 8.56 15.30
CA ARG A 169 -6.98 9.02 15.84
C ARG A 169 -7.84 7.88 16.37
N GLU A 170 -7.74 6.69 15.80
CA GLU A 170 -8.54 5.54 16.21
C GLU A 170 -8.37 5.20 17.70
N PRO A 171 -7.14 5.02 18.26
CA PRO A 171 -6.96 4.74 19.68
C PRO A 171 -7.49 5.85 20.58
N VAL A 172 -7.30 7.11 20.19
CA VAL A 172 -7.79 8.26 20.99
C VAL A 172 -9.31 8.25 21.13
N SER A 173 -10.03 7.82 20.09
CA SER A 173 -11.49 7.73 20.13
C SER A 173 -12.01 6.59 20.99
N TYR A 174 -11.23 5.51 21.20
CA TYR A 174 -11.65 4.35 21.99
C TYR A 174 -11.26 4.40 23.47
N THR A 175 -10.06 4.90 23.72
CA THR A 175 -9.45 4.71 25.04
C THR A 175 -9.72 5.88 25.97
N HIS A 176 -10.40 6.94 25.51
CA HIS A 176 -10.52 8.17 26.28
C HIS A 176 -9.17 8.63 26.85
N LEU A 177 -8.10 8.35 26.16
CA LEU A 177 -6.78 8.86 26.47
C LEU A 177 -6.81 10.38 26.24
N ARG A 178 -7.32 11.08 27.25
CA ARG A 178 -7.26 12.53 27.39
C ARG A 178 -5.99 12.92 28.11
#